data_b9ced49e8d679bc1d9d24e4bf2cdfffd
#
_entry.id   b9ced49e8d679bc1d9d24e4bf2cdfffd
#
_cell.length_a   1.000
_cell.length_b   1.000
_cell.length_c   1.000
_cell.angle_alpha   90.00
_cell.angle_beta   90.00
_cell.angle_gamma   90.00
#
_symmetry.space_group_name_H-M   'P 1'
#
loop_
_entity.id
_entity.type
_entity.pdbx_description
1 polymer ?
#
loop_
_entity_poly.entity_id
_entity_poly.type
_entity_poly.pdbx_seq_one_letter_code
_entity_poly.pdbx_strand_id
1 'polypeptide(L)'
;MRHAEGWRYESPDGTWLKDGVFEVGGVRYAFNADGFVPVGWYRAPDGTWYVSTENGVRTGWYRDGSWYLLSDSGAMVTGWQVSGGTRYYLNPDAGGAMATGWFEVDGTWYHLDASGAMSTSTWVWAGAWYYLGSSGAIATGWLQQGAKWYYLSPDSGGAMATAWAMVDGSWNYFDRWDGFWVSGRSGFEADWNYAKTLYSPTNYLVVVDTSAPHCMTFYWAANSWQPLTDMPCSVGKSSTPTVTGTFTIKNRGSSFGHGYTAYWWTQFYGDYLFHSILYYEGTMTVMDGTLGGHVSHGCVRLRYEDAKWLHDTIPSGTYVTVY
;
A
#
# COMPACT_ATOMS: atom_id res chain seq x y z
N MET A 1 35.17 -30.98 -35.70
CA MET A 1 35.44 -32.38 -35.28
C MET A 1 34.94 -32.57 -33.83
N ARG A 2 34.33 -33.72 -33.50
CA ARG A 2 34.02 -34.07 -32.09
C ARG A 2 35.23 -34.76 -31.46
N HIS A 3 35.64 -34.28 -30.31
CA HIS A 3 36.65 -34.88 -29.44
C HIS A 3 35.96 -35.31 -28.12
N ALA A 4 36.64 -36.10 -27.27
CA ALA A 4 36.16 -36.50 -25.97
C ALA A 4 35.81 -35.31 -25.06
N GLU A 5 36.42 -34.16 -25.29
CA GLU A 5 36.28 -32.91 -24.56
C GLU A 5 35.25 -31.94 -25.17
N GLY A 6 34.53 -32.33 -26.27
CA GLY A 6 33.57 -31.51 -27.01
C GLY A 6 33.93 -31.38 -28.48
N TRP A 7 33.30 -30.43 -29.17
CA TRP A 7 33.66 -30.18 -30.57
C TRP A 7 34.36 -28.82 -30.74
N ARG A 8 35.14 -28.73 -31.82
CA ARG A 8 35.94 -27.58 -32.24
C ARG A 8 35.57 -27.23 -33.69
N TYR A 9 35.86 -25.98 -34.07
CA TYR A 9 35.72 -25.54 -35.44
C TYR A 9 37.03 -24.98 -36.00
N GLU A 10 37.44 -25.53 -37.12
CA GLU A 10 38.57 -25.06 -37.91
C GLU A 10 38.03 -24.23 -39.07
N SER A 11 38.44 -22.98 -39.15
CA SER A 11 38.09 -22.07 -40.24
C SER A 11 38.68 -22.53 -41.57
N PRO A 12 38.16 -22.07 -42.72
CA PRO A 12 38.70 -22.46 -44.04
C PRO A 12 40.20 -22.14 -44.27
N ASP A 13 40.73 -21.21 -43.50
CA ASP A 13 42.17 -20.82 -43.50
C ASP A 13 43.05 -21.71 -42.59
N GLY A 14 42.49 -22.73 -41.98
CA GLY A 14 43.18 -23.62 -41.06
C GLY A 14 43.33 -23.11 -39.62
N THR A 15 42.66 -21.97 -39.26
CA THR A 15 42.71 -21.41 -37.91
C THR A 15 41.60 -22.01 -37.04
N TRP A 16 41.96 -22.47 -35.82
CA TRP A 16 40.98 -22.93 -34.85
C TRP A 16 40.33 -21.73 -34.14
N LEU A 17 38.97 -21.66 -34.15
CA LEU A 17 38.24 -20.67 -33.36
C LEU A 17 38.43 -20.97 -31.87
N LYS A 18 38.77 -19.94 -31.09
CA LYS A 18 38.98 -20.04 -29.65
C LYS A 18 38.78 -18.70 -28.98
N ASP A 19 38.49 -18.76 -27.68
CA ASP A 19 38.49 -17.62 -26.78
C ASP A 19 37.58 -16.49 -27.27
N GLY A 20 36.31 -16.83 -27.54
CA GLY A 20 35.33 -15.85 -28.04
C GLY A 20 34.01 -16.48 -28.49
N VAL A 21 33.14 -15.63 -29.03
CA VAL A 21 31.87 -16.04 -29.66
C VAL A 21 31.95 -15.72 -31.15
N PHE A 22 31.72 -16.73 -31.97
CA PHE A 22 31.85 -16.64 -33.42
C PHE A 22 30.60 -17.22 -34.12
N GLU A 23 30.32 -16.72 -35.29
CA GLU A 23 29.24 -17.25 -36.14
C GLU A 23 29.80 -18.35 -37.05
N VAL A 24 29.17 -19.53 -37.02
CA VAL A 24 29.51 -20.67 -37.86
C VAL A 24 28.20 -21.19 -38.47
N GLY A 25 28.11 -21.07 -39.80
CA GLY A 25 26.93 -21.53 -40.52
C GLY A 25 25.64 -20.84 -40.15
N GLY A 26 25.70 -19.55 -39.78
CA GLY A 26 24.51 -18.78 -39.34
C GLY A 26 24.12 -18.99 -37.86
N VAL A 27 24.89 -19.75 -37.08
CA VAL A 27 24.69 -19.99 -35.65
C VAL A 27 25.89 -19.47 -34.86
N ARG A 28 25.66 -18.79 -33.76
CA ARG A 28 26.70 -18.30 -32.86
C ARG A 28 27.08 -19.38 -31.86
N TYR A 29 28.38 -19.63 -31.73
CA TYR A 29 28.99 -20.55 -30.81
C TYR A 29 30.03 -19.87 -29.95
N ALA A 30 30.04 -20.17 -28.65
CA ALA A 30 31.14 -19.82 -27.79
C ALA A 30 32.25 -20.87 -27.90
N PHE A 31 33.53 -20.42 -27.92
CA PHE A 31 34.72 -21.28 -27.86
C PHE A 31 35.57 -20.83 -26.69
N ASN A 32 35.99 -21.76 -25.84
CA ASN A 32 36.89 -21.49 -24.73
C ASN A 32 38.34 -21.28 -25.23
N ALA A 33 39.28 -21.00 -24.33
CA ALA A 33 40.68 -20.75 -24.66
C ALA A 33 41.37 -21.96 -25.37
N ASP A 34 40.87 -23.17 -25.11
CA ASP A 34 41.37 -24.39 -25.77
C ASP A 34 40.66 -24.67 -27.12
N GLY A 35 39.69 -23.82 -27.50
CA GLY A 35 38.92 -23.91 -28.72
C GLY A 35 37.76 -24.90 -28.68
N PHE A 36 37.35 -25.40 -27.50
CA PHE A 36 36.18 -26.26 -27.34
C PHE A 36 34.92 -25.44 -27.08
N VAL A 37 33.77 -25.91 -27.55
CA VAL A 37 32.49 -25.34 -27.19
C VAL A 37 32.10 -25.76 -25.76
N PRO A 38 32.09 -24.83 -24.79
CA PRO A 38 31.67 -25.13 -23.45
C PRO A 38 30.15 -25.33 -23.37
N VAL A 39 29.67 -26.03 -22.34
CA VAL A 39 28.26 -26.16 -22.05
C VAL A 39 27.95 -25.46 -20.72
N GLY A 40 26.93 -24.60 -20.69
CA GLY A 40 26.57 -23.79 -19.55
C GLY A 40 27.06 -22.33 -19.70
N TRP A 41 27.24 -21.65 -18.56
CA TRP A 41 27.68 -20.27 -18.53
C TRP A 41 29.13 -20.15 -19.06
N TYR A 42 29.33 -19.22 -19.98
CA TYR A 42 30.61 -18.87 -20.56
C TYR A 42 30.84 -17.36 -20.44
N ARG A 43 31.99 -16.98 -19.94
CA ARG A 43 32.42 -15.58 -19.90
C ARG A 43 33.47 -15.35 -20.98
N ALA A 44 33.14 -14.49 -21.92
CA ALA A 44 34.07 -14.10 -22.99
C ALA A 44 35.20 -13.18 -22.44
N PRO A 45 36.33 -13.01 -23.16
CA PRO A 45 37.43 -12.17 -22.73
C PRO A 45 37.09 -10.70 -22.49
N ASP A 46 36.10 -10.18 -23.17
CA ASP A 46 35.54 -8.83 -22.97
C ASP A 46 34.67 -8.69 -21.70
N GLY A 47 34.49 -9.79 -20.97
CA GLY A 47 33.71 -9.86 -19.76
C GLY A 47 32.19 -10.18 -19.96
N THR A 48 31.76 -10.28 -21.21
CA THR A 48 30.37 -10.59 -21.55
C THR A 48 29.99 -12.04 -21.21
N TRP A 49 28.85 -12.24 -20.59
CA TRP A 49 28.35 -13.57 -20.26
C TRP A 49 27.40 -14.11 -21.32
N TYR A 50 27.52 -15.40 -21.61
CA TYR A 50 26.68 -16.17 -22.53
C TYR A 50 26.27 -17.49 -21.89
N VAL A 51 25.17 -18.07 -22.35
CA VAL A 51 24.83 -19.47 -22.06
C VAL A 51 25.08 -20.30 -23.30
N SER A 52 26.15 -21.09 -23.27
CA SER A 52 26.59 -21.90 -24.39
C SER A 52 26.00 -23.31 -24.34
N THR A 53 25.69 -23.84 -25.51
CA THR A 53 25.24 -25.22 -25.70
C THR A 53 25.94 -25.82 -26.92
N GLU A 54 25.83 -27.14 -27.10
CA GLU A 54 26.31 -27.81 -28.30
C GLU A 54 25.65 -27.30 -29.61
N ASN A 55 24.50 -26.63 -29.52
CA ASN A 55 23.75 -26.09 -30.66
C ASN A 55 23.89 -24.58 -30.81
N GLY A 56 24.87 -23.97 -30.12
CA GLY A 56 25.07 -22.52 -30.11
C GLY A 56 24.75 -21.85 -28.79
N VAL A 57 24.96 -20.52 -28.77
CA VAL A 57 24.57 -19.69 -27.60
C VAL A 57 23.07 -19.52 -27.54
N ARG A 58 22.53 -19.54 -26.33
CA ARG A 58 21.10 -19.29 -26.10
C ARG A 58 20.78 -17.82 -26.25
N THR A 59 19.50 -17.55 -26.54
CA THR A 59 18.90 -16.21 -26.58
C THR A 59 17.60 -16.20 -25.78
N GLY A 60 17.11 -15.01 -25.42
CA GLY A 60 15.86 -14.86 -24.67
C GLY A 60 16.00 -15.24 -23.19
N TRP A 61 14.85 -15.56 -22.57
CA TRP A 61 14.83 -15.88 -21.14
C TRP A 61 15.48 -17.24 -20.82
N TYR A 62 16.35 -17.25 -19.84
CA TYR A 62 17.04 -18.44 -19.35
C TYR A 62 16.91 -18.54 -17.84
N ARG A 63 16.63 -19.76 -17.34
CA ARG A 63 16.51 -20.04 -15.90
C ARG A 63 17.62 -20.93 -15.41
N ASP A 64 18.37 -20.41 -14.42
CA ASP A 64 19.36 -21.18 -13.68
C ASP A 64 19.37 -20.69 -12.21
N GLY A 65 18.57 -21.33 -11.37
CA GLY A 65 18.23 -20.81 -10.03
C GLY A 65 17.36 -19.55 -10.12
N SER A 66 17.85 -18.50 -10.78
CA SER A 66 17.15 -17.25 -11.11
C SER A 66 16.81 -17.16 -12.61
N TRP A 67 16.03 -16.14 -12.98
CA TRP A 67 15.81 -15.78 -14.37
C TRP A 67 16.87 -14.79 -14.87
N TYR A 68 17.36 -15.00 -16.08
CA TYR A 68 18.29 -14.14 -16.80
C TYR A 68 17.74 -13.84 -18.18
N LEU A 69 18.12 -12.73 -18.78
CA LEU A 69 17.75 -12.39 -20.15
C LEU A 69 19.00 -12.32 -21.02
N LEU A 70 18.95 -13.02 -22.14
CA LEU A 70 20.00 -13.05 -23.16
C LEU A 70 19.47 -12.31 -24.38
N SER A 71 20.26 -11.39 -24.93
CA SER A 71 19.91 -10.65 -26.14
C SER A 71 19.83 -11.56 -27.37
N ASP A 72 19.42 -11.03 -28.50
CA ASP A 72 19.42 -11.73 -29.79
C ASP A 72 20.86 -12.14 -30.22
N SER A 73 21.87 -11.48 -29.69
CA SER A 73 23.25 -11.91 -29.89
C SER A 73 23.70 -13.04 -28.96
N GLY A 74 22.89 -13.42 -27.99
CA GLY A 74 23.18 -14.36 -26.91
C GLY A 74 23.87 -13.76 -25.70
N ALA A 75 24.25 -12.47 -25.75
CA ALA A 75 24.88 -11.79 -24.62
C ALA A 75 23.86 -11.58 -23.48
N MET A 76 24.27 -11.91 -22.24
CA MET A 76 23.47 -11.60 -21.05
C MET A 76 23.36 -10.08 -20.91
N VAL A 77 22.13 -9.61 -20.70
CA VAL A 77 21.82 -8.20 -20.48
C VAL A 77 21.55 -7.90 -19.02
N THR A 78 21.82 -6.67 -18.61
CA THR A 78 21.55 -6.18 -17.24
C THR A 78 20.80 -4.85 -17.26
N GLY A 79 20.36 -4.38 -16.10
CA GLY A 79 19.58 -3.15 -15.97
C GLY A 79 18.15 -3.31 -16.47
N TRP A 80 17.51 -2.18 -16.78
CA TRP A 80 16.14 -2.17 -17.31
C TRP A 80 16.06 -2.76 -18.71
N GLN A 81 15.20 -3.75 -18.88
CA GLN A 81 14.93 -4.41 -20.16
C GLN A 81 13.42 -4.45 -20.45
N VAL A 82 13.07 -4.48 -21.73
CA VAL A 82 11.69 -4.69 -22.18
C VAL A 82 11.64 -6.01 -22.94
N SER A 83 10.77 -6.90 -22.51
CA SER A 83 10.52 -8.18 -23.19
C SER A 83 9.02 -8.40 -23.29
N GLY A 84 8.52 -8.64 -24.51
CA GLY A 84 7.07 -8.81 -24.74
C GLY A 84 6.22 -7.60 -24.32
N GLY A 85 6.77 -6.38 -24.36
CA GLY A 85 6.08 -5.15 -23.95
C GLY A 85 6.08 -4.90 -22.42
N THR A 86 6.64 -5.80 -21.64
CA THR A 86 6.76 -5.69 -20.17
C THR A 86 8.17 -5.28 -19.77
N ARG A 87 8.32 -4.40 -18.78
CA ARG A 87 9.61 -4.00 -18.23
C ARG A 87 10.02 -4.91 -17.10
N TYR A 88 11.30 -5.28 -17.10
CA TYR A 88 12.00 -6.10 -16.11
C TYR A 88 13.30 -5.41 -15.70
N TYR A 89 13.80 -5.74 -14.51
CA TYR A 89 15.12 -5.30 -14.10
C TYR A 89 16.03 -6.51 -13.85
N LEU A 90 17.12 -6.58 -14.64
CA LEU A 90 18.15 -7.60 -14.51
C LEU A 90 19.27 -6.99 -13.65
N ASN A 91 19.37 -7.40 -12.40
CA ASN A 91 20.22 -6.75 -11.41
C ASN A 91 21.72 -7.00 -11.69
N PRO A 92 22.51 -5.96 -12.07
CA PRO A 92 23.94 -6.12 -12.30
C PRO A 92 24.68 -6.63 -11.06
N ASP A 93 24.29 -6.17 -9.86
CA ASP A 93 24.94 -6.52 -8.59
C ASP A 93 24.62 -7.96 -8.15
N ALA A 94 23.56 -8.54 -8.71
CA ALA A 94 23.20 -9.95 -8.53
C ALA A 94 23.61 -10.80 -9.77
N GLY A 95 24.64 -10.37 -10.51
CA GLY A 95 25.14 -11.10 -11.67
C GLY A 95 24.14 -11.20 -12.83
N GLY A 96 23.23 -10.25 -12.99
CA GLY A 96 22.21 -10.21 -14.04
C GLY A 96 20.93 -10.98 -13.71
N ALA A 97 20.76 -11.45 -12.48
CA ALA A 97 19.51 -12.10 -12.06
C ALA A 97 18.33 -11.12 -12.09
N MET A 98 17.17 -11.58 -12.55
CA MET A 98 15.93 -10.82 -12.58
C MET A 98 15.51 -10.45 -11.16
N ALA A 99 15.28 -9.16 -10.92
CA ALA A 99 14.75 -8.66 -9.65
C ALA A 99 13.25 -8.93 -9.51
N THR A 100 12.79 -9.10 -8.27
CA THR A 100 11.37 -9.20 -7.88
C THR A 100 11.14 -8.49 -6.56
N GLY A 101 9.89 -8.10 -6.27
CA GLY A 101 9.55 -7.36 -5.06
C GLY A 101 9.95 -5.88 -5.14
N TRP A 102 10.15 -5.28 -3.98
CA TRP A 102 10.62 -3.89 -3.87
C TRP A 102 12.09 -3.79 -4.23
N PHE A 103 12.41 -2.86 -5.09
CA PHE A 103 13.76 -2.68 -5.62
C PHE A 103 14.07 -1.20 -5.88
N GLU A 104 15.26 -0.77 -5.47
CA GLU A 104 15.71 0.62 -5.66
C GLU A 104 16.73 0.70 -6.79
N VAL A 105 16.53 1.65 -7.70
CA VAL A 105 17.46 1.97 -8.78
C VAL A 105 17.68 3.49 -8.80
N ASP A 106 18.92 3.91 -8.65
CA ASP A 106 19.33 5.33 -8.68
C ASP A 106 18.50 6.21 -7.73
N GLY A 107 18.25 5.74 -6.49
CA GLY A 107 17.47 6.45 -5.48
C GLY A 107 15.95 6.45 -5.70
N THR A 108 15.47 5.70 -6.68
CA THR A 108 14.05 5.56 -6.98
C THR A 108 13.55 4.16 -6.70
N TRP A 109 12.49 4.04 -5.92
CA TRP A 109 11.87 2.76 -5.59
C TRP A 109 10.86 2.32 -6.65
N TYR A 110 10.92 1.04 -6.99
CA TYR A 110 10.03 0.33 -7.90
C TYR A 110 9.49 -0.94 -7.24
N HIS A 111 8.41 -1.45 -7.75
CA HIS A 111 7.92 -2.78 -7.40
C HIS A 111 7.86 -3.67 -8.63
N LEU A 112 8.46 -4.84 -8.51
CA LEU A 112 8.47 -5.88 -9.54
C LEU A 112 7.66 -7.07 -8.98
N ASP A 113 6.65 -7.53 -9.68
CA ASP A 113 5.82 -8.62 -9.20
C ASP A 113 6.58 -9.96 -9.15
N ALA A 114 5.92 -11.03 -8.74
CA ALA A 114 6.54 -12.35 -8.63
C ALA A 114 7.03 -12.92 -9.99
N SER A 115 6.54 -12.39 -11.11
CA SER A 115 7.03 -12.72 -12.46
C SER A 115 8.19 -11.83 -12.89
N GLY A 116 8.58 -10.84 -12.08
CA GLY A 116 9.56 -9.81 -12.39
C GLY A 116 9.01 -8.64 -13.19
N ALA A 117 7.73 -8.64 -13.52
CA ALA A 117 7.11 -7.55 -14.26
C ALA A 117 6.99 -6.29 -13.40
N MET A 118 7.42 -5.14 -13.95
CA MET A 118 7.33 -3.86 -13.26
C MET A 118 5.88 -3.43 -13.07
N SER A 119 5.48 -3.20 -11.82
CA SER A 119 4.17 -2.67 -11.46
C SER A 119 4.05 -1.21 -11.87
N THR A 120 2.94 -0.84 -12.51
CA THR A 120 2.64 0.53 -12.94
C THR A 120 1.19 0.87 -12.70
N SER A 121 0.89 2.13 -12.39
CA SER A 121 -0.47 2.66 -12.20
C SER A 121 -1.32 1.79 -11.26
N THR A 122 -0.72 1.31 -10.16
CA THR A 122 -1.36 0.35 -9.23
C THR A 122 -0.94 0.60 -7.79
N TRP A 123 -1.81 0.17 -6.88
CA TRP A 123 -1.53 0.14 -5.45
C TRP A 123 -0.83 -1.15 -5.04
N VAL A 124 0.16 -1.02 -4.15
CA VAL A 124 0.90 -2.16 -3.56
C VAL A 124 0.92 -2.01 -2.05
N TRP A 125 0.57 -3.10 -1.35
CA TRP A 125 0.63 -3.17 0.11
C TRP A 125 1.98 -3.70 0.59
N ALA A 126 2.64 -2.95 1.48
CA ALA A 126 3.89 -3.36 2.13
C ALA A 126 3.98 -2.77 3.55
N GLY A 127 3.03 -3.15 4.44
CA GLY A 127 2.90 -2.53 5.76
C GLY A 127 2.19 -1.17 5.74
N ALA A 128 2.17 -0.50 4.59
CA ALA A 128 1.35 0.64 4.19
C ALA A 128 0.96 0.49 2.72
N TRP A 129 0.01 1.28 2.25
CA TRP A 129 -0.30 1.35 0.81
C TRP A 129 0.66 2.32 0.12
N TYR A 130 1.19 1.90 -1.02
CA TYR A 130 2.02 2.69 -1.92
C TYR A 130 1.41 2.67 -3.32
N TYR A 131 1.54 3.76 -4.05
CA TYR A 131 1.10 3.83 -5.44
C TYR A 131 2.29 3.93 -6.38
N LEU A 132 2.35 3.02 -7.36
CA LEU A 132 3.33 3.08 -8.44
C LEU A 132 2.71 3.90 -9.58
N GLY A 133 3.40 4.98 -9.98
CA GLY A 133 2.98 5.80 -11.10
C GLY A 133 3.09 5.07 -12.46
N SER A 134 2.73 5.75 -13.53
CA SER A 134 2.84 5.19 -14.90
C SER A 134 4.28 4.88 -15.31
N SER A 135 5.26 5.55 -14.70
CA SER A 135 6.70 5.24 -14.89
C SER A 135 7.16 3.99 -14.15
N GLY A 136 6.35 3.47 -13.23
CA GLY A 136 6.70 2.41 -12.28
C GLY A 136 7.35 2.89 -10.98
N ALA A 137 7.74 4.16 -10.89
CA ALA A 137 8.28 4.75 -9.67
C ALA A 137 7.20 4.92 -8.60
N ILE A 138 7.58 4.81 -7.32
CA ILE A 138 6.71 5.22 -6.21
C ILE A 138 6.29 6.68 -6.42
N ALA A 139 4.98 6.92 -6.36
CA ALA A 139 4.43 8.26 -6.37
C ALA A 139 4.48 8.89 -4.98
N THR A 140 4.63 10.20 -4.91
CA THR A 140 4.55 11.00 -3.69
C THR A 140 3.67 12.22 -3.91
N GLY A 141 3.18 12.83 -2.81
CA GLY A 141 2.30 13.98 -2.86
C GLY A 141 0.84 13.59 -3.11
N TRP A 142 0.06 14.56 -3.62
CA TRP A 142 -1.35 14.37 -3.89
C TRP A 142 -1.60 13.47 -5.10
N LEU A 143 -2.48 12.49 -4.94
CA LEU A 143 -2.89 11.55 -5.98
C LEU A 143 -4.41 11.54 -6.11
N GLN A 144 -4.91 11.82 -7.29
CA GLN A 144 -6.34 11.68 -7.61
C GLN A 144 -6.62 10.32 -8.26
N GLN A 145 -7.58 9.57 -7.71
CA GLN A 145 -8.09 8.33 -8.27
C GLN A 145 -9.62 8.40 -8.36
N GLY A 146 -10.12 8.61 -9.57
CA GLY A 146 -11.54 8.90 -9.77
C GLY A 146 -11.96 10.19 -9.06
N ALA A 147 -12.98 10.12 -8.21
CA ALA A 147 -13.46 11.26 -7.41
C ALA A 147 -12.71 11.42 -6.07
N LYS A 148 -11.83 10.50 -5.71
CA LYS A 148 -11.12 10.48 -4.42
C LYS A 148 -9.72 11.05 -4.56
N TRP A 149 -9.28 11.78 -3.54
CA TRP A 149 -7.90 12.24 -3.39
C TRP A 149 -7.20 11.46 -2.29
N TYR A 150 -5.93 11.20 -2.48
CA TYR A 150 -5.03 10.54 -1.53
C TYR A 150 -3.78 11.39 -1.36
N TYR A 151 -3.10 11.24 -0.25
CA TYR A 151 -1.78 11.84 -0.06
C TYR A 151 -0.74 10.76 0.22
N LEU A 152 0.28 10.74 -0.59
CA LEU A 152 1.40 9.81 -0.52
C LEU A 152 2.56 10.56 0.11
N SER A 153 2.80 10.32 1.40
CA SER A 153 3.71 11.12 2.22
C SER A 153 5.16 11.01 1.72
N PRO A 154 5.78 12.11 1.24
CA PRO A 154 7.20 12.09 0.87
C PRO A 154 8.10 11.73 2.05
N ASP A 155 7.78 12.23 3.25
CA ASP A 155 8.54 12.00 4.48
C ASP A 155 8.47 10.54 4.96
N SER A 156 7.49 9.80 4.47
CA SER A 156 7.29 8.36 4.74
C SER A 156 7.57 7.49 3.51
N GLY A 157 8.39 7.97 2.58
CA GLY A 157 8.79 7.23 1.38
C GLY A 157 7.64 6.90 0.42
N GLY A 158 6.59 7.72 0.37
CA GLY A 158 5.41 7.51 -0.47
C GLY A 158 4.30 6.66 0.17
N ALA A 159 4.38 6.38 1.48
CA ALA A 159 3.28 5.70 2.18
C ALA A 159 2.01 6.55 2.15
N MET A 160 0.87 5.92 1.86
CA MET A 160 -0.44 6.57 1.85
C MET A 160 -0.79 7.08 3.25
N ALA A 161 -1.10 8.36 3.35
CA ALA A 161 -1.58 8.97 4.59
C ALA A 161 -2.95 8.41 4.99
N THR A 162 -3.11 8.15 6.27
CA THR A 162 -4.39 7.78 6.91
C THR A 162 -4.56 8.59 8.19
N ALA A 163 -5.79 8.81 8.62
CA ALA A 163 -6.10 9.67 9.76
C ALA A 163 -5.54 11.09 9.56
N TRP A 164 -4.93 11.69 10.58
CA TRP A 164 -4.41 13.05 10.50
C TRP A 164 -2.98 13.08 9.97
N ALA A 165 -2.76 13.91 8.95
CA ALA A 165 -1.44 14.19 8.42
C ALA A 165 -1.23 15.68 8.19
N MET A 166 -0.01 16.16 8.45
CA MET A 166 0.40 17.52 8.11
C MET A 166 0.78 17.56 6.64
N VAL A 167 0.09 18.38 5.86
CA VAL A 167 0.37 18.57 4.43
C VAL A 167 0.43 20.06 4.16
N ASP A 168 1.55 20.53 3.62
CA ASP A 168 1.80 21.94 3.28
C ASP A 168 1.49 22.91 4.43
N GLY A 169 1.86 22.53 5.66
CA GLY A 169 1.66 23.33 6.87
C GLY A 169 0.24 23.34 7.43
N SER A 170 -0.65 22.52 6.88
CA SER A 170 -2.04 22.40 7.33
C SER A 170 -2.37 20.95 7.72
N TRP A 171 -3.15 20.78 8.79
CA TRP A 171 -3.68 19.48 9.17
C TRP A 171 -4.79 19.06 8.21
N ASN A 172 -4.65 17.86 7.66
CA ASN A 172 -5.61 17.22 6.77
C ASN A 172 -6.03 15.87 7.36
N TYR A 173 -7.31 15.56 7.27
CA TYR A 173 -7.83 14.26 7.66
C TYR A 173 -8.06 13.37 6.45
N PHE A 174 -7.49 12.18 6.51
CA PHE A 174 -7.66 11.12 5.52
C PHE A 174 -8.47 9.99 6.17
N ASP A 175 -9.33 9.37 5.40
CA ASP A 175 -10.06 8.21 5.88
C ASP A 175 -9.07 7.17 6.44
N ARG A 176 -9.27 6.76 7.67
CA ARG A 176 -8.29 5.91 8.37
C ARG A 176 -8.20 4.49 7.80
N TRP A 177 -9.23 4.07 7.05
CA TRP A 177 -9.32 2.72 6.49
C TRP A 177 -8.94 2.72 5.01
N ASP A 178 -9.53 3.64 4.25
CA ASP A 178 -9.41 3.74 2.81
C ASP A 178 -8.37 4.77 2.35
N GLY A 179 -7.90 5.66 3.25
CA GLY A 179 -6.86 6.66 2.98
C GLY A 179 -7.28 7.82 2.08
N PHE A 180 -8.54 7.92 1.64
CA PHE A 180 -8.93 9.06 0.83
C PHE A 180 -9.11 10.32 1.68
N TRP A 181 -8.78 11.46 1.11
CA TRP A 181 -8.94 12.75 1.75
C TRP A 181 -10.41 13.06 2.02
N VAL A 182 -10.74 13.20 3.27
CA VAL A 182 -12.02 13.72 3.72
C VAL A 182 -11.84 15.21 3.77
N SER A 183 -12.27 15.96 2.76
CA SER A 183 -12.05 17.38 2.56
C SER A 183 -12.11 18.16 3.88
N GLY A 184 -11.21 19.11 4.06
CA GLY A 184 -11.06 19.88 5.30
C GLY A 184 -12.40 20.34 5.84
N ARG A 185 -12.88 19.67 6.90
CA ARG A 185 -14.11 20.05 7.58
C ARG A 185 -13.94 21.48 8.07
N SER A 186 -14.71 22.40 7.52
CA SER A 186 -14.80 23.72 8.10
C SER A 186 -15.27 23.57 9.54
N GLY A 187 -14.44 23.95 10.50
CA GLY A 187 -14.74 23.77 11.92
C GLY A 187 -13.81 22.82 12.68
N PHE A 188 -13.02 21.99 12.01
CA PHE A 188 -12.08 21.08 12.69
C PHE A 188 -11.19 21.82 13.71
N GLU A 189 -10.60 22.94 13.34
CA GLU A 189 -9.75 23.71 14.24
C GLU A 189 -10.54 24.27 15.43
N ALA A 190 -11.80 24.66 15.22
CA ALA A 190 -12.67 25.11 16.28
C ALA A 190 -12.96 23.99 17.27
N ASP A 191 -13.29 22.78 16.77
CA ASP A 191 -13.54 21.62 17.62
C ASP A 191 -12.30 21.16 18.36
N TRP A 192 -11.13 21.18 17.69
CA TRP A 192 -9.85 20.87 18.36
C TRP A 192 -9.49 21.92 19.43
N ASN A 193 -9.69 23.20 19.13
CA ASN A 193 -9.48 24.27 20.11
C ASN A 193 -10.45 24.13 21.28
N TYR A 194 -11.70 23.73 21.02
CA TYR A 194 -12.66 23.41 22.07
C TYR A 194 -12.21 22.20 22.89
N ALA A 195 -11.78 21.11 22.25
CA ALA A 195 -11.24 19.93 22.94
C ALA A 195 -10.07 20.27 23.87
N LYS A 196 -9.19 21.22 23.48
CA LYS A 196 -8.06 21.68 24.32
C LYS A 196 -8.51 22.33 25.65
N THR A 197 -9.75 22.78 25.75
CA THR A 197 -10.32 23.35 26.98
C THR A 197 -10.94 22.29 27.89
N LEU A 198 -11.06 21.06 27.42
CA LEU A 198 -11.75 19.99 28.12
C LEU A 198 -10.78 19.11 28.92
N TYR A 199 -11.34 18.36 29.83
CA TYR A 199 -10.61 17.37 30.65
C TYR A 199 -11.20 15.98 30.41
N SER A 200 -10.37 14.95 30.53
CA SER A 200 -10.79 13.56 30.66
C SER A 200 -9.89 12.85 31.68
N PRO A 201 -10.40 11.94 32.51
CA PRO A 201 -9.61 11.19 33.48
C PRO A 201 -8.73 10.10 32.84
N THR A 202 -8.91 9.85 31.55
CA THR A 202 -8.07 8.92 30.76
C THR A 202 -7.23 9.70 29.75
N ASN A 203 -6.29 9.01 29.08
CA ASN A 203 -5.54 9.61 27.99
C ASN A 203 -6.36 9.79 26.70
N TYR A 204 -7.66 9.60 26.76
CA TYR A 204 -8.59 9.77 25.64
C TYR A 204 -9.69 10.76 25.97
N LEU A 205 -10.16 11.45 24.96
CA LEU A 205 -11.34 12.32 25.01
C LEU A 205 -12.17 12.08 23.75
N VAL A 206 -13.49 12.03 23.89
CA VAL A 206 -14.42 11.96 22.76
C VAL A 206 -15.23 13.25 22.71
N VAL A 207 -15.33 13.84 21.53
CA VAL A 207 -16.12 15.06 21.30
C VAL A 207 -17.09 14.82 20.15
N VAL A 208 -18.35 15.13 20.36
CA VAL A 208 -19.39 15.00 19.33
C VAL A 208 -19.97 16.37 19.05
N ASP A 209 -19.80 16.85 17.83
CA ASP A 209 -20.49 18.02 17.30
C ASP A 209 -21.84 17.56 16.71
N THR A 210 -22.94 18.06 17.29
CA THR A 210 -24.29 17.73 16.81
C THR A 210 -24.78 18.69 15.73
N SER A 211 -24.16 19.85 15.56
CA SER A 211 -24.55 20.87 14.57
C SER A 211 -24.05 20.48 13.16
N ALA A 212 -22.86 19.92 13.08
CA ALA A 212 -22.28 19.32 11.88
C ALA A 212 -21.81 17.88 12.24
N PRO A 213 -22.71 16.88 12.21
CA PRO A 213 -22.55 15.61 12.93
C PRO A 213 -21.23 14.90 12.67
N HIS A 214 -20.31 15.06 13.62
CA HIS A 214 -18.99 14.41 13.65
C HIS A 214 -18.67 13.94 15.07
N CYS A 215 -18.02 12.78 15.16
CA CYS A 215 -17.45 12.23 16.38
C CYS A 215 -15.95 12.25 16.29
N MET A 216 -15.33 13.15 17.02
CA MET A 216 -13.87 13.27 17.09
C MET A 216 -13.34 12.56 18.34
N THR A 217 -12.18 11.93 18.21
CA THR A 217 -11.45 11.42 19.36
C THR A 217 -10.07 12.06 19.45
N PHE A 218 -9.61 12.22 20.66
CA PHE A 218 -8.32 12.84 20.96
C PHE A 218 -7.53 11.95 21.90
N TYR A 219 -6.21 12.05 21.82
CA TYR A 219 -5.27 11.40 22.71
C TYR A 219 -4.37 12.44 23.38
N TRP A 220 -4.16 12.32 24.69
CA TRP A 220 -3.31 13.24 25.42
C TRP A 220 -1.84 12.95 25.18
N ALA A 221 -1.14 13.86 24.51
CA ALA A 221 0.29 13.80 24.25
C ALA A 221 0.88 15.21 24.18
N ALA A 222 2.17 15.35 24.50
CA ALA A 222 2.88 16.64 24.46
C ALA A 222 2.14 17.77 25.22
N ASN A 223 1.53 17.43 26.38
CA ASN A 223 0.76 18.34 27.23
C ASN A 223 -0.46 18.98 26.54
N SER A 224 -1.03 18.32 25.56
CA SER A 224 -2.24 18.78 24.84
C SER A 224 -3.02 17.62 24.28
N TRP A 225 -4.31 17.83 24.02
CA TRP A 225 -5.12 16.90 23.23
C TRP A 225 -4.68 16.95 21.76
N GLN A 226 -4.21 15.82 21.26
CA GLN A 226 -3.87 15.63 19.85
C GLN A 226 -5.02 14.92 19.15
N PRO A 227 -5.46 15.36 17.96
CA PRO A 227 -6.53 14.71 17.23
C PRO A 227 -6.12 13.29 16.80
N LEU A 228 -7.01 12.33 17.04
CA LEU A 228 -6.78 10.93 16.72
C LEU A 228 -7.69 10.45 15.59
N THR A 229 -8.98 10.80 15.63
CA THR A 229 -9.93 10.51 14.55
C THR A 229 -10.91 11.66 14.36
N ASP A 230 -11.47 11.79 13.16
CA ASP A 230 -12.66 12.56 12.86
C ASP A 230 -13.63 11.68 12.04
N MET A 231 -14.67 11.19 12.71
CA MET A 231 -15.58 10.19 12.19
C MET A 231 -16.91 10.85 11.81
N PRO A 232 -17.31 10.86 10.53
CA PRO A 232 -18.68 11.24 10.17
C PRO A 232 -19.68 10.39 10.96
N CYS A 233 -20.63 11.05 11.61
CA CYS A 233 -21.62 10.35 12.40
C CYS A 233 -23.04 10.85 12.08
N SER A 234 -24.05 10.11 12.50
CA SER A 234 -25.43 10.63 12.59
C SER A 234 -25.86 10.71 14.04
N VAL A 235 -26.59 11.78 14.34
CA VAL A 235 -27.11 12.10 15.67
C VAL A 235 -28.63 12.06 15.70
N GLY A 236 -29.20 12.30 16.86
CA GLY A 236 -30.63 12.30 17.06
C GLY A 236 -31.39 13.33 16.21
N LYS A 237 -32.53 12.93 15.66
CA LYS A 237 -33.45 13.85 14.99
C LYS A 237 -34.04 14.86 15.98
N SER A 238 -34.61 15.96 15.49
CA SER A 238 -35.12 17.04 16.33
C SER A 238 -36.16 16.60 17.37
N SER A 239 -36.94 15.53 17.09
CA SER A 239 -37.92 14.97 18.04
C SER A 239 -37.30 14.05 19.12
N THR A 240 -36.06 13.58 18.90
CA THR A 240 -35.31 12.72 19.82
C THR A 240 -33.84 13.10 19.74
N PRO A 241 -33.46 14.30 20.20
CA PRO A 241 -32.10 14.80 20.02
C PRO A 241 -31.06 13.98 20.81
N THR A 242 -29.84 13.95 20.32
CA THR A 242 -28.72 13.46 21.12
C THR A 242 -28.52 14.40 22.31
N VAL A 243 -28.39 13.84 23.51
CA VAL A 243 -28.18 14.63 24.73
C VAL A 243 -26.87 15.40 24.68
N THR A 244 -26.89 16.68 25.03
CA THR A 244 -25.72 17.55 25.13
C THR A 244 -25.17 17.61 26.56
N GLY A 245 -23.87 17.80 26.68
CA GLY A 245 -23.14 17.85 27.96
C GLY A 245 -21.90 16.96 27.98
N THR A 246 -21.35 16.75 29.18
CA THR A 246 -20.20 15.87 29.37
C THR A 246 -20.62 14.61 30.11
N PHE A 247 -20.32 13.49 29.53
CA PHE A 247 -20.70 12.14 29.98
C PHE A 247 -19.46 11.27 30.09
N THR A 248 -19.65 9.98 30.41
CA THR A 248 -18.56 9.04 30.64
C THR A 248 -18.83 7.72 29.92
N ILE A 249 -17.84 7.20 29.19
CA ILE A 249 -17.89 5.85 28.61
C ILE A 249 -18.09 4.82 29.74
N LYS A 250 -19.09 3.96 29.60
CA LYS A 250 -19.50 2.94 30.59
C LYS A 250 -19.42 1.53 30.01
N ASN A 251 -20.58 0.95 29.76
CA ASN A 251 -20.73 -0.42 29.26
C ASN A 251 -20.59 -0.49 27.75
N ARG A 252 -20.37 -1.70 27.25
CA ARG A 252 -20.24 -1.95 25.82
C ARG A 252 -20.63 -3.39 25.49
N GLY A 253 -20.95 -3.64 24.23
CA GLY A 253 -21.25 -4.98 23.75
C GLY A 253 -21.21 -5.09 22.24
N SER A 254 -21.31 -6.32 21.75
CA SER A 254 -21.09 -6.63 20.34
C SER A 254 -22.24 -6.20 19.43
N SER A 255 -23.49 -6.28 19.90
CA SER A 255 -24.67 -5.93 19.08
C SER A 255 -25.93 -5.74 19.92
N PHE A 256 -26.90 -5.06 19.33
CA PHE A 256 -28.27 -4.92 19.85
C PHE A 256 -29.24 -4.62 18.70
N GLY A 257 -30.54 -4.67 18.99
CA GLY A 257 -31.64 -4.33 18.09
C GLY A 257 -32.76 -5.34 18.12
N HIS A 258 -33.93 -4.97 17.54
CA HIS A 258 -35.07 -5.82 17.27
C HIS A 258 -35.67 -5.36 15.95
N GLY A 259 -35.75 -6.26 14.95
CA GLY A 259 -36.06 -5.91 13.57
C GLY A 259 -34.88 -5.27 12.80
N TYR A 260 -33.76 -5.01 13.46
CA TYR A 260 -32.48 -4.59 12.91
C TYR A 260 -31.33 -5.07 13.80
N THR A 261 -30.10 -4.94 13.33
CA THR A 261 -28.90 -5.11 14.15
C THR A 261 -28.02 -3.87 14.03
N ALA A 262 -27.60 -3.35 15.19
CA ALA A 262 -26.51 -2.39 15.32
C ALA A 262 -25.35 -3.06 16.07
N TYR A 263 -24.14 -2.88 15.59
CA TYR A 263 -22.94 -3.54 16.12
C TYR A 263 -22.08 -2.59 16.94
N TRP A 264 -21.26 -3.15 17.82
CA TRP A 264 -20.19 -2.48 18.55
C TRP A 264 -20.65 -1.29 19.37
N TRP A 265 -21.73 -1.51 20.18
CA TRP A 265 -22.27 -0.43 20.98
C TRP A 265 -21.37 -0.09 22.17
N THR A 266 -21.25 1.20 22.46
CA THR A 266 -20.53 1.78 23.59
C THR A 266 -21.41 2.83 24.25
N GLN A 267 -21.80 2.59 25.51
CA GLN A 267 -22.68 3.46 26.26
C GLN A 267 -21.92 4.66 26.81
N PHE A 268 -22.49 5.85 26.70
CA PHE A 268 -21.96 7.04 27.36
C PHE A 268 -22.93 7.70 28.32
N TYR A 269 -24.27 7.56 28.13
CA TYR A 269 -25.26 8.09 29.06
C TYR A 269 -26.59 7.38 28.88
N GLY A 270 -27.23 6.88 29.99
CA GLY A 270 -28.54 6.22 29.90
C GLY A 270 -28.61 5.22 28.72
N ASP A 271 -29.59 5.43 27.84
CA ASP A 271 -29.73 4.64 26.61
C ASP A 271 -29.03 5.24 25.40
N TYR A 272 -28.18 6.27 25.59
CA TYR A 272 -27.42 6.89 24.53
C TYR A 272 -26.12 6.12 24.30
N LEU A 273 -25.95 5.63 23.08
CA LEU A 273 -24.89 4.75 22.67
C LEU A 273 -24.16 5.32 21.44
N PHE A 274 -22.87 5.06 21.32
CA PHE A 274 -22.19 4.94 20.02
C PHE A 274 -22.46 3.55 19.47
N HIS A 275 -22.76 3.42 18.19
CA HIS A 275 -22.94 2.12 17.52
C HIS A 275 -22.80 2.25 16.00
N SER A 276 -22.73 1.11 15.30
CA SER A 276 -22.64 1.10 13.83
C SER A 276 -23.89 1.63 13.15
N ILE A 277 -23.80 1.87 11.84
CA ILE A 277 -24.97 1.92 10.94
C ILE A 277 -25.86 0.68 11.16
N LEU A 278 -27.09 0.72 10.63
CA LEU A 278 -28.07 -0.35 10.85
C LEU A 278 -28.00 -1.41 9.76
N TYR A 279 -28.11 -2.65 10.17
CA TYR A 279 -28.14 -3.83 9.31
C TYR A 279 -29.47 -4.57 9.47
N TYR A 280 -29.88 -5.34 8.48
CA TYR A 280 -30.98 -6.29 8.65
C TYR A 280 -30.66 -7.28 9.77
N GLU A 281 -31.66 -7.64 10.57
CA GLU A 281 -31.45 -8.40 11.79
C GLU A 281 -30.62 -9.66 11.61
N GLY A 282 -29.53 -9.77 12.40
CA GLY A 282 -28.58 -10.88 12.38
C GLY A 282 -27.69 -10.98 11.15
N THR A 283 -27.64 -9.94 10.28
CA THR A 283 -26.84 -9.96 9.04
C THR A 283 -25.83 -8.81 8.96
N MET A 284 -24.97 -8.83 7.95
CA MET A 284 -24.10 -7.71 7.55
C MET A 284 -24.64 -6.95 6.33
N THR A 285 -25.90 -7.22 5.92
CA THR A 285 -26.54 -6.46 4.83
C THR A 285 -27.05 -5.14 5.39
N VAL A 286 -26.59 -4.04 4.83
CA VAL A 286 -26.94 -2.68 5.29
C VAL A 286 -28.42 -2.43 5.10
N MET A 287 -29.10 -2.05 6.18
CA MET A 287 -30.50 -1.61 6.20
C MET A 287 -30.60 -0.09 6.09
N ASP A 288 -29.81 0.65 6.87
CA ASP A 288 -29.70 2.11 6.83
C ASP A 288 -28.27 2.53 7.12
N GLY A 289 -27.58 3.00 6.08
CA GLY A 289 -26.19 3.46 6.10
C GLY A 289 -26.04 4.98 6.25
N THR A 290 -27.10 5.73 6.57
CA THR A 290 -27.07 7.19 6.63
C THR A 290 -26.11 7.69 7.69
N LEU A 291 -25.16 8.55 7.28
CA LEU A 291 -24.22 9.28 8.12
C LEU A 291 -24.22 10.77 7.74
N GLY A 292 -23.76 11.62 8.65
CA GLY A 292 -23.71 13.07 8.46
C GLY A 292 -25.03 13.80 8.69
N GLY A 293 -26.01 13.17 9.34
CA GLY A 293 -27.33 13.75 9.50
C GLY A 293 -27.98 13.51 10.86
N HIS A 294 -29.18 14.09 11.02
CA HIS A 294 -30.01 13.98 12.23
C HIS A 294 -31.11 12.91 11.99
N VAL A 295 -30.76 11.64 12.11
CA VAL A 295 -31.66 10.53 11.72
C VAL A 295 -31.85 9.47 12.82
N SER A 296 -31.05 9.49 13.89
CA SER A 296 -31.14 8.51 14.97
C SER A 296 -32.24 8.87 15.98
N HIS A 297 -32.47 7.99 16.96
CA HIS A 297 -33.37 8.24 18.09
C HIS A 297 -32.61 8.74 19.34
N GLY A 298 -31.43 9.40 19.10
CA GLY A 298 -30.59 9.96 20.15
C GLY A 298 -29.19 9.38 20.22
N CYS A 299 -28.98 8.17 19.77
CA CYS A 299 -27.67 7.55 19.70
C CYS A 299 -26.76 8.24 18.65
N VAL A 300 -25.46 8.07 18.79
CA VAL A 300 -24.45 8.48 17.81
C VAL A 300 -24.13 7.29 16.92
N ARG A 301 -24.57 7.36 15.66
CA ARG A 301 -24.38 6.32 14.66
C ARG A 301 -23.09 6.56 13.91
N LEU A 302 -22.25 5.53 13.77
CA LEU A 302 -20.94 5.54 13.13
C LEU A 302 -20.89 4.51 11.99
N ARG A 303 -19.86 4.53 11.15
CA ARG A 303 -19.53 3.38 10.31
C ARG A 303 -19.25 2.16 11.18
N TYR A 304 -19.37 0.97 10.63
CA TYR A 304 -19.09 -0.28 11.35
C TYR A 304 -17.69 -0.31 11.95
N GLU A 305 -16.69 0.05 11.14
CA GLU A 305 -15.28 0.05 11.50
C GLU A 305 -14.96 1.10 12.57
N ASP A 306 -15.59 2.28 12.48
CA ASP A 306 -15.42 3.37 13.46
C ASP A 306 -16.05 3.02 14.79
N ALA A 307 -17.25 2.43 14.77
CA ALA A 307 -17.94 1.95 15.98
C ALA A 307 -17.11 0.84 16.65
N LYS A 308 -16.58 -0.11 15.86
CA LYS A 308 -15.71 -1.17 16.36
C LYS A 308 -14.43 -0.60 16.96
N TRP A 309 -13.77 0.34 16.26
CA TRP A 309 -12.58 0.95 16.77
C TRP A 309 -12.80 1.71 18.08
N LEU A 310 -13.89 2.51 18.18
CA LEU A 310 -14.25 3.23 19.40
C LEU A 310 -14.52 2.26 20.56
N HIS A 311 -15.29 1.19 20.27
CA HIS A 311 -15.57 0.13 21.21
C HIS A 311 -14.31 -0.54 21.76
N ASP A 312 -13.33 -0.87 20.89
CA ASP A 312 -12.15 -1.64 21.25
C ASP A 312 -11.04 -0.77 21.87
N THR A 313 -10.97 0.51 21.48
CA THR A 313 -9.83 1.39 21.79
C THR A 313 -10.11 2.35 22.95
N ILE A 314 -11.29 2.96 23.02
CA ILE A 314 -11.58 4.02 24.01
C ILE A 314 -11.93 3.38 25.35
N PRO A 315 -11.15 3.57 26.43
CA PRO A 315 -11.38 2.91 27.71
C PRO A 315 -12.64 3.43 28.41
N SER A 316 -13.22 2.59 29.30
CA SER A 316 -14.26 3.04 30.23
C SER A 316 -13.71 4.13 31.13
N GLY A 317 -14.55 5.09 31.52
CA GLY A 317 -14.14 6.26 32.28
C GLY A 317 -13.74 7.47 31.41
N THR A 318 -13.51 7.28 30.10
CA THR A 318 -13.24 8.39 29.17
C THR A 318 -14.42 9.35 29.10
N TYR A 319 -14.16 10.65 29.13
CA TYR A 319 -15.19 11.66 28.96
C TYR A 319 -15.63 11.78 27.49
N VAL A 320 -16.93 11.96 27.34
CA VAL A 320 -17.62 12.24 26.09
C VAL A 320 -18.30 13.59 26.21
N THR A 321 -17.85 14.58 25.47
CA THR A 321 -18.52 15.88 25.41
C THR A 321 -19.33 16.00 24.14
N VAL A 322 -20.63 16.23 24.28
CA VAL A 322 -21.60 16.40 23.18
C VAL A 322 -22.12 17.82 23.20
N TYR A 323 -22.01 18.57 22.10
CA TYR A 323 -22.44 19.98 21.99
C TYR A 323 -23.14 20.29 20.68
#